data_b16f4719ab687d69549d7bd02ae08780
#
_entry.id   b16f4719ab687d69549d7bd02ae08780
#
_cell.length_a   1.000
_cell.length_b   1.000
_cell.length_c   1.000
_cell.angle_alpha   90.00
_cell.angle_beta   90.00
_cell.angle_gamma   90.00
#
_symmetry.space_group_name_H-M   'P 1'
#
loop_
_entity.id
_entity.type
_entity.pdbx_description
1 polymer ?
#
loop_
_entity_poly.entity_id
_entity_poly.type
_entity_poly.pdbx_seq_one_letter_code
_entity_poly.pdbx_strand_id
1 'polypeptide(L)'
;TDIKLGPGVKEAGGLAIIGTERHESRRVDRQLRGRSGRQGDNGSSQFFVSLEDDLMRMFGSDRIAPIMDRLGLQEGEVIQHSMITKQIEKAQKKVEENHFGTRKHLLEYDDVMNSQREAIYEKRRHALFGERLSIDINNMMYDLGESLIEKFQEGNDYEADRQGSLRC
;
A
#
# COMPACT_ATOMS: atom_id res chain seq x y z
N THR A 1 5.32 -3.83 25.27
CA THR A 1 6.48 -3.43 24.47
C THR A 1 7.43 -2.46 25.18
N ASP A 2 7.30 -2.28 26.49
CA ASP A 2 8.27 -1.52 27.25
C ASP A 2 9.48 -2.38 27.55
N ILE A 3 10.66 -1.86 27.20
CA ILE A 3 11.93 -2.48 27.52
C ILE A 3 12.23 -2.11 28.97
N LYS A 4 12.28 -3.12 29.86
CA LYS A 4 12.70 -2.91 31.24
C LYS A 4 14.23 -2.78 31.26
N LEU A 5 14.71 -1.63 31.71
CA LEU A 5 16.14 -1.39 31.86
C LEU A 5 16.64 -2.12 33.13
N GLY A 6 17.81 -2.73 33.02
CA GLY A 6 18.50 -3.32 34.18
C GLY A 6 19.00 -2.25 35.16
N PRO A 7 19.42 -2.66 36.37
CA PRO A 7 19.99 -1.73 37.32
C PRO A 7 21.28 -1.09 36.78
N GLY A 8 21.46 0.22 37.01
CA GLY A 8 22.62 0.98 36.56
C GLY A 8 22.60 1.45 35.08
N VAL A 9 21.64 0.99 34.27
CA VAL A 9 21.59 1.35 32.86
C VAL A 9 21.16 2.81 32.66
N LYS A 10 20.28 3.31 33.53
CA LYS A 10 19.84 4.72 33.46
C LYS A 10 20.98 5.69 33.76
N GLU A 11 21.78 5.38 34.75
CA GLU A 11 22.96 6.16 35.16
C GLU A 11 24.08 6.08 34.13
N ALA A 12 24.18 4.97 33.40
CA ALA A 12 25.12 4.78 32.29
C ALA A 12 24.73 5.48 30.98
N GLY A 13 23.59 6.19 30.97
CA GLY A 13 23.12 6.94 29.77
C GLY A 13 21.87 6.34 29.10
N GLY A 14 21.29 5.29 29.69
CA GLY A 14 20.04 4.70 29.21
C GLY A 14 20.22 3.72 28.05
N LEU A 15 19.14 3.49 27.31
CA LEU A 15 19.11 2.54 26.20
C LEU A 15 19.70 3.17 24.94
N ALA A 16 20.70 2.54 24.35
CA ALA A 16 21.24 2.90 23.03
C ALA A 16 20.58 2.04 21.94
N ILE A 17 20.00 2.67 20.94
CA ILE A 17 19.43 2.02 19.76
C ILE A 17 20.40 2.15 18.60
N ILE A 18 20.83 1.02 18.06
CA ILE A 18 21.66 0.95 16.86
C ILE A 18 20.84 0.37 15.73
N GLY A 19 20.60 1.15 14.68
CA GLY A 19 19.99 0.70 13.44
C GLY A 19 21.06 0.41 12.40
N THR A 20 21.02 -0.76 11.78
CA THR A 20 21.98 -1.16 10.74
C THR A 20 21.50 -0.88 9.34
N GLU A 21 20.23 -0.47 9.21
CA GLU A 21 19.58 -0.04 7.97
C GLU A 21 18.44 0.94 8.25
N ARG A 22 17.93 1.58 7.21
CA ARG A 22 16.72 2.40 7.29
C ARG A 22 15.53 1.65 6.72
N HIS A 23 14.41 1.72 7.41
CA HIS A 23 13.16 1.17 6.91
C HIS A 23 12.59 2.05 5.79
N GLU A 24 11.76 1.47 4.95
CA GLU A 24 11.04 2.19 3.89
C GLU A 24 10.13 3.28 4.43
N SER A 25 9.64 3.14 5.65
CA SER A 25 8.75 4.10 6.30
C SER A 25 9.44 4.83 7.45
N ARG A 26 9.44 6.16 7.39
CA ARG A 26 9.94 7.02 8.46
C ARG A 26 9.25 6.77 9.80
N ARG A 27 7.99 6.34 9.76
CA ARG A 27 7.22 6.01 10.96
C ARG A 27 7.84 4.83 11.72
N VAL A 28 8.29 3.81 11.00
CA VAL A 28 8.93 2.62 11.60
C VAL A 28 10.27 3.01 12.24
N ASP A 29 11.08 3.81 11.57
CA ASP A 29 12.32 4.34 12.13
C ASP A 29 12.08 5.13 13.43
N ARG A 30 11.05 5.98 13.44
CA ARG A 30 10.67 6.75 14.63
C ARG A 30 10.18 5.84 15.77
N GLN A 31 9.43 4.78 15.45
CA GLN A 31 9.00 3.79 16.45
C GLN A 31 10.20 3.05 17.06
N LEU A 32 11.21 2.74 16.26
CA LEU A 32 12.45 2.13 16.74
C LEU A 32 13.20 3.08 17.66
N ARG A 33 13.42 4.33 17.21
CA ARG A 33 14.04 5.38 18.04
C ARG A 33 13.29 5.62 19.34
N GLY A 34 11.96 5.64 19.29
CA GLY A 34 11.10 5.87 20.45
C GLY A 34 11.09 4.74 21.48
N ARG A 35 11.85 3.67 21.26
CA ARG A 35 12.11 2.66 22.30
C ARG A 35 13.15 3.12 23.32
N SER A 36 14.00 4.07 22.95
CA SER A 36 14.96 4.74 23.84
C SER A 36 14.36 6.03 24.42
N GLY A 37 14.83 6.47 25.56
CA GLY A 37 14.42 7.73 26.19
C GLY A 37 12.95 7.76 26.65
N ARG A 38 12.33 6.63 26.98
CA ARG A 38 10.95 6.57 27.44
C ARG A 38 10.81 7.08 28.86
N GLN A 39 9.65 7.68 29.14
CA GLN A 39 9.30 8.20 30.49
C GLN A 39 10.30 9.23 31.05
N GLY A 40 11.01 9.94 30.16
CA GLY A 40 12.02 10.92 30.56
C GLY A 40 13.39 10.33 30.90
N ASP A 41 13.60 9.02 30.67
CA ASP A 41 14.90 8.40 30.81
C ASP A 41 15.87 8.90 29.71
N ASN A 42 17.16 8.88 30.03
CA ASN A 42 18.19 9.11 29.04
C ASN A 42 18.20 8.00 27.96
N GLY A 43 18.65 8.32 26.77
CA GLY A 43 18.81 7.34 25.72
C GLY A 43 19.43 7.94 24.47
N SER A 44 19.97 7.09 23.62
CA SER A 44 20.58 7.49 22.35
C SER A 44 20.09 6.63 21.18
N SER A 45 20.21 7.15 19.97
CA SER A 45 19.93 6.35 18.78
C SER A 45 20.86 6.77 17.65
N GLN A 46 21.42 5.79 16.96
CA GLN A 46 22.29 5.99 15.81
C GLN A 46 21.96 4.98 14.71
N PHE A 47 21.97 5.44 13.47
CA PHE A 47 21.78 4.59 12.29
C PHE A 47 23.06 4.54 11.48
N PHE A 48 23.48 3.34 11.13
CA PHE A 48 24.53 3.03 10.17
C PHE A 48 23.86 2.49 8.92
N VAL A 49 24.05 3.15 7.78
CA VAL A 49 23.32 2.86 6.56
C VAL A 49 24.34 2.70 5.43
N SER A 50 24.18 1.66 4.64
CA SER A 50 24.94 1.47 3.42
C SER A 50 24.28 2.16 2.24
N LEU A 51 25.06 2.65 1.29
CA LEU A 51 24.56 3.14 0.00
C LEU A 51 24.05 2.01 -0.89
N GLU A 52 24.37 0.77 -0.55
CA GLU A 52 23.90 -0.44 -1.23
C GLU A 52 22.57 -0.97 -0.66
N ASP A 53 22.07 -0.39 0.44
CA ASP A 53 20.78 -0.78 1.01
C ASP A 53 19.66 -0.58 -0.02
N ASP A 54 18.64 -1.44 0.02
CA ASP A 54 17.55 -1.45 -0.96
C ASP A 54 16.86 -0.11 -1.12
N LEU A 55 16.65 0.62 -0.04
CA LEU A 55 16.09 1.96 -0.05
C LEU A 55 16.95 2.93 -0.91
N MET A 56 18.26 2.84 -0.78
CA MET A 56 19.20 3.69 -1.50
C MET A 56 19.33 3.26 -2.95
N ARG A 57 19.34 1.97 -3.23
CA ARG A 57 19.36 1.43 -4.60
C ARG A 57 18.13 1.83 -5.41
N MET A 58 16.93 1.76 -4.80
CA MET A 58 15.69 2.10 -5.51
C MET A 58 15.51 3.60 -5.79
N PHE A 59 16.03 4.49 -4.93
CA PHE A 59 15.69 5.91 -5.00
C PHE A 59 16.85 6.88 -4.86
N GLY A 60 18.04 6.40 -4.60
CA GLY A 60 19.17 7.25 -4.23
C GLY A 60 20.44 7.12 -5.08
N SER A 61 20.67 5.99 -5.73
CA SER A 61 21.95 5.67 -6.40
C SER A 61 22.38 6.71 -7.44
N ASP A 62 21.47 7.11 -8.33
CA ASP A 62 21.79 8.01 -9.45
C ASP A 62 22.18 9.43 -9.03
N ARG A 63 21.80 9.83 -7.81
CA ARG A 63 22.08 11.18 -7.29
C ARG A 63 23.24 11.23 -6.31
N ILE A 64 23.56 10.10 -5.71
CA ILE A 64 24.61 10.01 -4.69
C ILE A 64 25.98 9.76 -5.32
N ALA A 65 26.06 8.97 -6.38
CA ALA A 65 27.30 8.72 -7.10
C ALA A 65 28.05 10.00 -7.48
N PRO A 66 27.42 11.03 -8.11
CA PRO A 66 28.13 12.29 -8.43
C PRO A 66 28.57 13.09 -7.19
N ILE A 67 27.91 12.88 -6.04
CA ILE A 67 28.28 13.55 -4.79
C ILE A 67 29.51 12.88 -4.19
N MET A 68 29.57 11.55 -4.25
CA MET A 68 30.71 10.76 -3.81
C MET A 68 31.98 11.15 -4.60
N ASP A 69 31.88 11.23 -5.93
CA ASP A 69 32.97 11.63 -6.81
C ASP A 69 33.50 13.05 -6.49
N ARG A 70 32.57 13.98 -6.16
CA ARG A 70 32.94 15.35 -5.81
C ARG A 70 33.60 15.48 -4.44
N LEU A 71 33.26 14.61 -3.49
CA LEU A 71 33.79 14.60 -2.13
C LEU A 71 35.14 13.85 -2.05
N GLY A 72 35.53 13.16 -3.13
CA GLY A 72 36.79 12.41 -3.17
C GLY A 72 36.87 11.28 -2.15
N LEU A 73 35.71 10.70 -1.78
CA LEU A 73 35.57 9.69 -0.75
C LEU A 73 36.05 8.33 -1.27
N GLN A 74 36.85 7.65 -0.47
CA GLN A 74 37.32 6.30 -0.78
C GLN A 74 36.30 5.24 -0.29
N GLU A 75 36.30 4.10 -0.94
CA GLU A 75 35.48 2.96 -0.57
C GLU A 75 35.76 2.51 0.88
N GLY A 76 34.74 2.39 1.71
CA GLY A 76 34.86 2.03 3.13
C GLY A 76 34.93 3.22 4.10
N GLU A 77 34.91 4.46 3.64
CA GLU A 77 34.92 5.64 4.48
C GLU A 77 33.54 5.96 5.07
N VAL A 78 33.47 6.29 6.37
CA VAL A 78 32.19 6.63 7.03
C VAL A 78 31.83 8.08 6.75
N ILE A 79 30.72 8.27 6.03
CA ILE A 79 30.28 9.57 5.59
C ILE A 79 29.22 10.13 6.56
N GLN A 80 29.55 11.21 7.25
CA GLN A 80 28.61 11.95 8.10
C GLN A 80 28.29 13.31 7.48
N HIS A 81 27.35 13.32 6.54
CA HIS A 81 26.98 14.57 5.87
C HIS A 81 25.47 14.80 5.89
N SER A 82 25.05 16.01 6.23
CA SER A 82 23.61 16.38 6.32
C SER A 82 22.86 16.22 5.00
N MET A 83 23.56 16.34 3.86
CA MET A 83 22.99 16.15 2.54
C MET A 83 22.55 14.71 2.32
N ILE A 84 23.33 13.72 2.77
CA ILE A 84 23.00 12.30 2.66
C ILE A 84 21.78 11.98 3.51
N THR A 85 21.71 12.47 4.73
CA THR A 85 20.52 12.33 5.57
C THR A 85 19.27 12.86 4.87
N LYS A 86 19.34 14.03 4.24
CA LYS A 86 18.21 14.59 3.47
C LYS A 86 17.84 13.75 2.26
N GLN A 87 18.79 13.11 1.59
CA GLN A 87 18.51 12.22 0.46
C GLN A 87 17.80 10.95 0.93
N ILE A 88 18.24 10.36 2.04
CA ILE A 88 17.56 9.21 2.65
C ILE A 88 16.10 9.57 3.00
N GLU A 89 15.87 10.72 3.63
CA GLU A 89 14.52 11.17 3.96
C GLU A 89 13.64 11.39 2.71
N LYS A 90 14.20 11.90 1.63
CA LYS A 90 13.50 12.05 0.34
C LYS A 90 13.18 10.69 -0.28
N ALA A 91 14.10 9.73 -0.22
CA ALA A 91 13.88 8.38 -0.68
C ALA A 91 12.72 7.72 0.08
N GLN A 92 12.76 7.76 1.41
CA GLN A 92 11.69 7.24 2.25
C GLN A 92 10.32 7.90 1.92
N LYS A 93 10.30 9.21 1.74
CA LYS A 93 9.06 9.92 1.38
C LYS A 93 8.50 9.43 0.06
N LYS A 94 9.33 9.21 -0.94
CA LYS A 94 8.91 8.71 -2.26
C LYS A 94 8.33 7.29 -2.18
N VAL A 95 8.94 6.40 -1.37
CA VAL A 95 8.39 5.07 -1.10
C VAL A 95 7.04 5.15 -0.40
N GLU A 96 6.93 6.00 0.63
CA GLU A 96 5.66 6.21 1.34
C GLU A 96 4.56 6.71 0.40
N GLU A 97 4.86 7.62 -0.53
CA GLU A 97 3.93 8.13 -1.55
C GLU A 97 3.48 7.02 -2.52
N ASN A 98 4.39 6.18 -2.98
CA ASN A 98 4.06 5.03 -3.84
C ASN A 98 3.15 4.04 -3.10
N HIS A 99 3.50 3.67 -1.87
CA HIS A 99 2.68 2.77 -1.06
C HIS A 99 1.32 3.38 -0.72
N PHE A 100 1.25 4.70 -0.54
CA PHE A 100 -0.03 5.40 -0.36
C PHE A 100 -0.90 5.28 -1.61
N GLY A 101 -0.32 5.51 -2.80
CA GLY A 101 -1.01 5.34 -4.08
C GLY A 101 -1.58 3.94 -4.26
N THR A 102 -0.76 2.92 -4.02
CA THR A 102 -1.19 1.51 -4.09
C THR A 102 -2.34 1.21 -3.13
N ARG A 103 -2.23 1.65 -1.86
CA ARG A 103 -3.32 1.47 -0.88
C ARG A 103 -4.59 2.22 -1.27
N LYS A 104 -4.48 3.41 -1.85
CA LYS A 104 -5.63 4.16 -2.33
C LYS A 104 -6.37 3.39 -3.43
N HIS A 105 -5.66 2.86 -4.41
CA HIS A 105 -6.26 2.02 -5.45
C HIS A 105 -6.95 0.77 -4.89
N LEU A 106 -6.34 0.11 -3.89
CA LEU A 106 -6.97 -1.04 -3.24
C LEU A 106 -8.28 -0.66 -2.55
N LEU A 107 -8.34 0.51 -1.91
CA LEU A 107 -9.59 1.02 -1.31
C LEU A 107 -10.66 1.32 -2.35
N GLU A 108 -10.29 1.89 -3.50
CA GLU A 108 -11.22 2.14 -4.61
C GLU A 108 -11.85 0.84 -5.13
N TYR A 109 -11.08 -0.25 -5.21
CA TYR A 109 -11.63 -1.58 -5.53
C TYR A 109 -12.53 -2.13 -4.42
N ASP A 110 -12.13 -1.96 -3.16
CA ASP A 110 -12.89 -2.45 -2.01
C ASP A 110 -14.24 -1.73 -1.89
N ASP A 111 -14.31 -0.45 -2.20
CA ASP A 111 -15.55 0.33 -2.22
C ASP A 111 -16.56 -0.23 -3.24
N VAL A 112 -16.10 -0.59 -4.45
CA VAL A 112 -16.96 -1.24 -5.45
C VAL A 112 -17.46 -2.59 -4.96
N MET A 113 -16.58 -3.41 -4.40
CA MET A 113 -16.93 -4.72 -3.84
C MET A 113 -17.88 -4.61 -2.64
N ASN A 114 -17.71 -3.59 -1.81
CA ASN A 114 -18.60 -3.32 -0.69
C ASN A 114 -20.00 -2.92 -1.17
N SER A 115 -20.10 -2.05 -2.18
CA SER A 115 -21.39 -1.67 -2.75
C SER A 115 -22.15 -2.88 -3.31
N GLN A 116 -21.45 -3.78 -3.99
CA GLN A 116 -22.04 -5.04 -4.47
C GLN A 116 -22.47 -5.94 -3.29
N ARG A 117 -21.64 -6.04 -2.27
CA ARG A 117 -21.94 -6.84 -1.06
C ARG A 117 -23.16 -6.28 -0.33
N GLU A 118 -23.24 -4.97 -0.14
CA GLU A 118 -24.38 -4.31 0.51
C GLU A 118 -25.68 -4.58 -0.24
N ALA A 119 -25.69 -4.45 -1.58
CA ALA A 119 -26.86 -4.75 -2.40
C ALA A 119 -27.32 -6.20 -2.25
N ILE A 120 -26.38 -7.16 -2.19
CA ILE A 120 -26.72 -8.58 -1.98
C ILE A 120 -27.25 -8.81 -0.56
N TYR A 121 -26.63 -8.20 0.45
CA TYR A 121 -27.09 -8.35 1.84
C TYR A 121 -28.44 -7.70 2.07
N GLU A 122 -28.74 -6.58 1.41
CA GLU A 122 -30.06 -5.95 1.47
C GLU A 122 -31.13 -6.86 0.87
N LYS A 123 -30.91 -7.41 -0.33
CA LYS A 123 -31.81 -8.40 -0.94
C LYS A 123 -31.99 -9.63 -0.06
N ARG A 124 -30.90 -10.14 0.51
CA ARG A 124 -30.97 -11.28 1.44
C ARG A 124 -31.78 -10.94 2.70
N ARG A 125 -31.60 -9.76 3.25
CA ARG A 125 -32.37 -9.29 4.41
C ARG A 125 -33.86 -9.22 4.10
N HIS A 126 -34.25 -8.63 2.96
CA HIS A 126 -35.62 -8.57 2.51
C HIS A 126 -36.24 -9.98 2.37
N ALA A 127 -35.49 -10.92 1.78
CA ALA A 127 -35.94 -12.30 1.66
C ALA A 127 -36.13 -13.00 3.01
N LEU A 128 -35.20 -12.79 3.96
CA LEU A 128 -35.30 -13.42 5.29
C LEU A 128 -36.42 -12.87 6.15
N PHE A 129 -36.74 -11.58 6.03
CA PHE A 129 -37.82 -10.94 6.78
C PHE A 129 -39.17 -10.99 6.05
N GLY A 130 -39.23 -11.59 4.86
CA GLY A 130 -40.44 -11.71 4.05
C GLY A 130 -40.95 -10.41 3.45
N GLU A 131 -40.17 -9.35 3.54
CA GLU A 131 -40.51 -8.06 2.97
C GLU A 131 -40.29 -8.08 1.44
N ARG A 132 -41.35 -7.78 0.66
CA ARG A 132 -41.30 -7.63 -0.80
C ARG A 132 -40.77 -8.83 -1.60
N LEU A 133 -40.62 -10.01 -1.00
CA LEU A 133 -40.06 -11.19 -1.68
C LEU A 133 -40.81 -11.52 -2.99
N SER A 134 -42.12 -11.40 -3.00
CA SER A 134 -42.93 -11.63 -4.20
C SER A 134 -42.63 -10.64 -5.31
N ILE A 135 -42.42 -9.37 -4.98
CA ILE A 135 -42.06 -8.32 -5.93
C ILE A 135 -40.69 -8.57 -6.52
N ASP A 136 -39.73 -8.92 -5.67
CA ASP A 136 -38.33 -9.18 -6.09
C ASP A 136 -38.27 -10.41 -7.03
N ILE A 137 -39.04 -11.48 -6.72
CA ILE A 137 -39.10 -12.64 -7.60
C ILE A 137 -39.74 -12.30 -8.94
N ASN A 138 -40.85 -11.54 -8.95
CA ASN A 138 -41.47 -11.11 -10.21
C ASN A 138 -40.54 -10.25 -11.06
N ASN A 139 -39.81 -9.31 -10.45
CA ASN A 139 -38.82 -8.50 -11.16
C ASN A 139 -37.70 -9.37 -11.75
N MET A 140 -37.14 -10.31 -10.96
CA MET A 140 -36.13 -11.25 -11.47
C MET A 140 -36.61 -12.09 -12.64
N MET A 141 -37.86 -12.54 -12.60
CA MET A 141 -38.48 -13.30 -13.70
C MET A 141 -38.66 -12.43 -14.94
N TYR A 142 -39.02 -11.16 -14.76
CA TYR A 142 -39.16 -10.20 -15.85
C TYR A 142 -37.79 -9.94 -16.51
N ASP A 143 -36.77 -9.58 -15.70
CA ASP A 143 -35.41 -9.31 -16.17
C ASP A 143 -34.80 -10.52 -16.91
N LEU A 144 -35.07 -11.74 -16.40
CA LEU A 144 -34.64 -12.97 -17.07
C LEU A 144 -35.35 -13.14 -18.42
N GLY A 145 -36.66 -12.89 -18.48
CA GLY A 145 -37.42 -12.94 -19.73
C GLY A 145 -36.91 -11.97 -20.77
N GLU A 146 -36.65 -10.73 -20.37
CA GLU A 146 -36.08 -9.68 -21.22
C GLU A 146 -34.70 -10.08 -21.76
N SER A 147 -33.81 -10.55 -20.89
CA SER A 147 -32.45 -10.99 -21.28
C SER A 147 -32.46 -12.20 -22.23
N LEU A 148 -33.44 -13.09 -22.10
CA LEU A 148 -33.61 -14.21 -23.04
C LEU A 148 -34.12 -13.74 -24.39
N ILE A 149 -35.08 -12.80 -24.44
CA ILE A 149 -35.59 -12.22 -25.69
C ILE A 149 -34.47 -11.52 -26.46
N GLU A 150 -33.66 -10.69 -25.78
CA GLU A 150 -32.51 -10.02 -26.39
C GLU A 150 -31.53 -11.01 -27.02
N LYS A 151 -31.14 -12.07 -26.30
CA LYS A 151 -30.25 -13.11 -26.81
C LYS A 151 -30.81 -13.84 -28.03
N PHE A 152 -32.14 -14.06 -28.07
CA PHE A 152 -32.77 -14.70 -29.21
C PHE A 152 -32.92 -13.74 -30.42
N GLN A 153 -33.08 -12.45 -30.15
CA GLN A 153 -33.10 -11.44 -31.21
C GLN A 153 -31.73 -11.27 -31.88
N GLU A 154 -30.69 -11.14 -31.09
CA GLU A 154 -29.30 -11.09 -31.58
C GLU A 154 -28.92 -12.35 -32.39
N GLY A 155 -29.39 -13.54 -31.95
CA GLY A 155 -29.16 -14.78 -32.69
C GLY A 155 -29.87 -14.84 -34.05
N ASN A 156 -31.05 -14.26 -34.18
CA ASN A 156 -31.81 -14.20 -35.44
C ASN A 156 -31.25 -13.16 -36.43
N ASP A 157 -30.71 -12.06 -35.96
CA ASP A 157 -30.04 -11.07 -36.83
C ASP A 157 -28.80 -11.67 -37.49
N TYR A 158 -28.07 -12.58 -36.79
CA TYR A 158 -26.91 -13.27 -37.36
C TYR A 158 -27.29 -14.27 -38.51
N GLU A 159 -28.46 -14.89 -38.45
CA GLU A 159 -28.95 -15.77 -39.51
C GLU A 159 -29.51 -14.98 -40.72
N ALA A 160 -30.13 -13.82 -40.50
CA ALA A 160 -30.62 -12.93 -41.54
C ALA A 160 -29.48 -12.34 -42.38
N ASP A 161 -28.38 -11.92 -41.74
CA ASP A 161 -27.20 -11.41 -42.44
C ASP A 161 -26.48 -12.51 -43.25
N ARG A 162 -26.50 -13.76 -42.75
CA ARG A 162 -25.89 -14.88 -43.47
C ARG A 162 -26.68 -15.28 -44.73
N GLN A 163 -27.99 -15.13 -44.73
CA GLN A 163 -28.84 -15.36 -45.89
C GLN A 163 -28.82 -14.19 -46.89
N GLY A 164 -28.59 -12.96 -46.42
CA GLY A 164 -28.42 -11.79 -47.26
C GLY A 164 -27.11 -11.81 -48.06
N SER A 165 -26.03 -12.36 -47.52
CA SER A 165 -24.71 -12.48 -48.17
C SER A 165 -24.62 -13.56 -49.27
N LEU A 166 -25.61 -14.41 -49.40
CA LEU A 166 -25.66 -15.49 -50.41
C LEU A 166 -26.48 -15.12 -51.63
N ARG A 167 -26.94 -13.88 -51.79
CA ARG A 167 -27.72 -13.36 -52.91
C ARG A 167 -27.04 -12.24 -53.69
N CYS A 168 -25.70 -12.19 -53.70
CA CYS A 168 -24.96 -11.33 -54.64
C CYS A 168 -24.05 -12.20 -55.52
#